data_0a426a103e1ee63eb82b4ccbc8f3849b
#
_entry.id   0a426a103e1ee63eb82b4ccbc8f3849b
#
_cell.length_a   1.000
_cell.length_b   1.000
_cell.length_c   1.000
_cell.angle_alpha   90.00
_cell.angle_beta   90.00
_cell.angle_gamma   90.00
#
_symmetry.space_group_name_H-M   'P 1'
#
loop_
_entity.id
_entity.type
_entity.pdbx_description
1 polymer ?
#
loop_
_entity_poly.entity_id
_entity_poly.type
_entity_poly.pdbx_seq_one_letter_code
_entity_poly.pdbx_strand_id
1 'polypeptide(L)'
;MSVTEQQPGPDHGSGNGSGRGSGSDPREALHDRIAADSLTTRRDYLRIVATVSGGLAVGGLAVAGGILHRHGDTEDGKAPSPKRIAAQLLPGESLAFRYPGDEDRAVAVRLDDGTLAGYSAVCTHLACAVLWRKDRGTEGELYCPCHEGVFDARTGEVTAGPPPRGLPKVVLTELEDGSIWAVGTTRSGESVEQGLCRQLGQDRPDLAERIGCPGTGGGAEAPPGPPSSGAAATGSATARRS
;
A
#
# COMPACT_ATOMS: atom_id res chain seq x y z
N MET A 1 -25.86 46.52 14.93
CA MET A 1 -27.06 46.73 14.14
C MET A 1 -27.66 45.39 13.85
N SER A 2 -28.69 45.02 14.61
CA SER A 2 -29.40 43.74 14.53
C SER A 2 -30.50 43.87 13.47
N VAL A 3 -30.60 42.91 12.57
CA VAL A 3 -31.78 42.75 11.74
C VAL A 3 -32.30 41.33 11.96
N THR A 4 -33.42 41.29 12.66
CA THR A 4 -34.27 40.11 12.86
C THR A 4 -35.23 40.02 11.68
N GLU A 5 -35.22 38.93 10.94
CA GLU A 5 -36.20 38.66 9.90
C GLU A 5 -37.08 37.49 10.28
N GLN A 6 -38.37 37.80 10.29
CA GLN A 6 -39.52 37.09 10.85
C GLN A 6 -40.10 36.17 9.78
N GLN A 7 -40.27 34.87 10.07
CA GLN A 7 -40.99 33.93 9.20
C GLN A 7 -42.52 34.06 9.37
N PRO A 8 -43.30 33.97 8.28
CA PRO A 8 -44.76 33.86 8.37
C PRO A 8 -45.18 32.39 8.54
N GLY A 9 -46.14 32.15 9.42
CA GLY A 9 -46.72 30.86 9.71
C GLY A 9 -47.74 30.43 8.65
N PRO A 10 -48.08 29.12 8.60
CA PRO A 10 -49.02 28.60 7.64
C PRO A 10 -50.47 28.73 8.13
N ASP A 11 -51.34 29.19 7.22
CA ASP A 11 -52.79 29.31 7.35
C ASP A 11 -53.48 27.96 7.55
N HIS A 12 -54.33 27.90 8.53
CA HIS A 12 -55.30 26.82 8.75
C HIS A 12 -56.54 27.00 7.85
N GLY A 13 -56.58 26.25 6.74
CA GLY A 13 -57.78 26.08 5.93
C GLY A 13 -58.64 24.94 6.48
N SER A 14 -59.77 25.31 7.10
CA SER A 14 -60.81 24.39 7.52
C SER A 14 -61.65 23.97 6.30
N GLY A 15 -61.56 22.70 5.89
CA GLY A 15 -62.35 22.09 4.84
C GLY A 15 -63.12 20.87 5.38
N ASN A 16 -64.37 21.07 5.72
CA ASN A 16 -65.30 20.04 6.15
C ASN A 16 -65.81 19.26 4.92
N GLY A 17 -65.40 17.98 4.78
CA GLY A 17 -65.86 17.08 3.72
C GLY A 17 -66.23 15.73 4.31
N SER A 18 -67.51 15.56 4.58
CA SER A 18 -68.11 14.28 4.97
C SER A 18 -68.08 13.29 3.81
N GLY A 19 -67.01 12.40 3.81
CA GLY A 19 -67.00 11.22 2.95
C GLY A 19 -66.99 9.96 3.83
N ARG A 20 -68.11 9.22 3.76
CA ARG A 20 -68.29 7.88 4.34
C ARG A 20 -67.26 6.97 3.62
N GLY A 21 -66.10 6.84 4.15
CA GLY A 21 -65.12 5.82 3.77
C GLY A 21 -65.40 4.56 4.59
N SER A 22 -65.77 3.48 3.93
CA SER A 22 -65.82 2.12 4.45
C SER A 22 -64.49 1.82 5.15
N GLY A 23 -64.51 1.73 6.48
CA GLY A 23 -63.35 1.35 7.28
C GLY A 23 -63.00 -0.11 7.00
N SER A 24 -62.05 -0.32 6.16
CA SER A 24 -61.34 -1.62 6.06
C SER A 24 -60.66 -1.87 7.42
N ASP A 25 -60.93 -3.04 7.99
CA ASP A 25 -60.35 -3.50 9.23
C ASP A 25 -58.80 -3.36 9.14
N PRO A 26 -58.14 -2.77 10.16
CA PRO A 26 -56.69 -2.66 10.16
C PRO A 26 -55.96 -4.00 9.96
N ARG A 27 -56.62 -5.09 10.27
CA ARG A 27 -56.11 -6.45 10.04
C ARG A 27 -56.17 -6.86 8.56
N GLU A 28 -57.21 -6.48 7.81
CA GLU A 28 -57.30 -6.68 6.37
C GLU A 28 -56.24 -5.87 5.63
N ALA A 29 -56.04 -4.61 6.01
CA ALA A 29 -55.02 -3.76 5.44
C ALA A 29 -53.59 -4.28 5.70
N LEU A 30 -53.37 -4.95 6.84
CA LEU A 30 -52.08 -5.61 7.13
C LEU A 30 -51.92 -6.89 6.31
N HIS A 31 -52.97 -7.70 6.14
CA HIS A 31 -52.96 -8.89 5.29
C HIS A 31 -52.72 -8.55 3.83
N ASP A 32 -53.32 -7.49 3.31
CA ASP A 32 -53.11 -7.03 1.93
C ASP A 32 -51.68 -6.52 1.72
N ARG A 33 -51.05 -5.87 2.71
CA ARG A 33 -49.64 -5.46 2.64
C ARG A 33 -48.72 -6.65 2.66
N ILE A 34 -48.98 -7.66 3.51
CA ILE A 34 -48.16 -8.88 3.56
C ILE A 34 -48.33 -9.70 2.28
N ALA A 35 -49.53 -9.74 1.72
CA ALA A 35 -49.81 -10.42 0.45
C ALA A 35 -49.11 -9.71 -0.74
N ALA A 36 -49.05 -8.37 -0.75
CA ALA A 36 -48.36 -7.60 -1.77
C ALA A 36 -46.82 -7.80 -1.69
N ASP A 37 -46.24 -7.91 -0.49
CA ASP A 37 -44.83 -8.21 -0.29
C ASP A 37 -44.45 -9.66 -0.67
N SER A 38 -45.39 -10.59 -0.65
CA SER A 38 -45.16 -11.99 -1.04
C SER A 38 -45.24 -12.24 -2.55
N LEU A 39 -45.58 -11.23 -3.34
CA LEU A 39 -45.69 -11.32 -4.81
C LEU A 39 -44.36 -11.08 -5.56
N THR A 40 -43.23 -11.12 -4.87
CA THR A 40 -41.96 -11.35 -5.58
C THR A 40 -41.98 -12.78 -6.11
N THR A 41 -42.51 -12.93 -7.32
CA THR A 41 -42.61 -14.25 -7.96
C THR A 41 -41.20 -14.82 -8.09
N ARG A 42 -41.05 -16.15 -8.06
CA ARG A 42 -39.77 -16.84 -8.35
C ARG A 42 -39.09 -16.27 -9.60
N ARG A 43 -39.86 -15.74 -10.51
CA ARG A 43 -39.39 -15.14 -11.77
C ARG A 43 -38.75 -13.79 -11.53
N ASP A 44 -39.22 -12.96 -10.61
CA ASP A 44 -38.64 -11.67 -10.27
C ASP A 44 -37.40 -11.85 -9.40
N TYR A 45 -37.41 -12.82 -8.49
CA TYR A 45 -36.21 -13.22 -7.75
C TYR A 45 -35.08 -13.69 -8.69
N LEU A 46 -35.39 -14.54 -9.67
CA LEU A 46 -34.41 -15.01 -10.66
C LEU A 46 -33.88 -13.86 -11.53
N ARG A 47 -34.72 -12.87 -11.88
CA ARG A 47 -34.30 -11.67 -12.61
C ARG A 47 -33.35 -10.82 -11.77
N ILE A 48 -33.68 -10.57 -10.50
CA ILE A 48 -32.83 -9.81 -9.58
C ILE A 48 -31.47 -10.53 -9.39
N VAL A 49 -31.50 -11.84 -9.14
CA VAL A 49 -30.29 -12.63 -9.01
C VAL A 49 -29.46 -12.58 -10.29
N ALA A 50 -30.07 -12.72 -11.47
CA ALA A 50 -29.37 -12.68 -12.75
C ALA A 50 -28.74 -11.30 -13.02
N THR A 51 -29.46 -10.20 -12.71
CA THR A 51 -28.91 -8.84 -12.90
C THR A 51 -27.80 -8.52 -11.93
N VAL A 52 -27.94 -8.90 -10.65
CA VAL A 52 -26.88 -8.69 -9.63
C VAL A 52 -25.66 -9.55 -9.95
N SER A 53 -25.85 -10.85 -10.27
CA SER A 53 -24.74 -11.74 -10.61
C SER A 53 -24.05 -11.34 -11.91
N GLY A 54 -24.79 -10.91 -12.92
CA GLY A 54 -24.26 -10.38 -14.17
C GLY A 54 -23.48 -9.09 -13.96
N GLY A 55 -24.02 -8.17 -13.15
CA GLY A 55 -23.33 -6.91 -12.79
C GLY A 55 -22.02 -7.15 -12.02
N LEU A 56 -22.02 -8.09 -11.08
CA LEU A 56 -20.81 -8.46 -10.33
C LEU A 56 -19.77 -9.15 -11.23
N ALA A 57 -20.18 -10.00 -12.16
CA ALA A 57 -19.27 -10.65 -13.10
C ALA A 57 -18.61 -9.64 -14.06
N VAL A 58 -19.39 -8.74 -14.64
CA VAL A 58 -18.88 -7.70 -15.54
C VAL A 58 -18.04 -6.67 -14.78
N GLY A 59 -18.50 -6.24 -13.60
CA GLY A 59 -17.76 -5.33 -12.72
C GLY A 59 -16.44 -5.96 -12.23
N GLY A 60 -16.48 -7.23 -11.84
CA GLY A 60 -15.28 -7.97 -11.44
C GLY A 60 -14.26 -8.11 -12.57
N LEU A 61 -14.71 -8.40 -13.79
CA LEU A 61 -13.83 -8.47 -14.97
C LEU A 61 -13.25 -7.10 -15.33
N ALA A 62 -14.02 -6.02 -15.21
CA ALA A 62 -13.53 -4.65 -15.45
C ALA A 62 -12.49 -4.22 -14.40
N VAL A 63 -12.70 -4.56 -13.13
CA VAL A 63 -11.74 -4.28 -12.05
C VAL A 63 -10.49 -5.15 -12.22
N ALA A 64 -10.64 -6.45 -12.51
CA ALA A 64 -9.51 -7.33 -12.77
C ALA A 64 -8.71 -6.90 -14.00
N GLY A 65 -9.38 -6.52 -15.09
CA GLY A 65 -8.74 -5.97 -16.29
C GLY A 65 -8.03 -4.65 -16.01
N GLY A 66 -8.62 -3.76 -15.20
CA GLY A 66 -8.01 -2.50 -14.79
C GLY A 66 -6.78 -2.71 -13.89
N ILE A 67 -6.82 -3.69 -12.98
CA ILE A 67 -5.67 -4.05 -12.14
C ILE A 67 -4.57 -4.67 -13.00
N LEU A 68 -4.90 -5.60 -13.90
CA LEU A 68 -3.92 -6.21 -14.82
C LEU A 68 -3.31 -5.17 -15.76
N HIS A 69 -4.10 -4.20 -16.23
CA HIS A 69 -3.58 -3.12 -17.09
C HIS A 69 -2.67 -2.14 -16.32
N ARG A 70 -3.02 -1.83 -15.05
CA ARG A 70 -2.16 -1.03 -14.18
C ARG A 70 -0.84 -1.72 -13.79
N HIS A 71 -0.84 -3.04 -13.71
CA HIS A 71 0.38 -3.81 -13.45
C HIS A 71 1.15 -4.17 -14.73
N GLY A 72 0.56 -3.99 -15.92
CA GLY A 72 1.20 -4.23 -17.20
C GLY A 72 2.06 -3.07 -17.71
N ASP A 73 1.94 -1.87 -17.12
CA ASP A 73 2.76 -0.70 -17.49
C ASP A 73 4.09 -0.61 -16.72
N THR A 74 4.37 -1.51 -15.77
CA THR A 74 5.75 -1.81 -15.39
C THR A 74 6.34 -2.57 -16.57
N GLU A 75 7.18 -1.91 -17.37
CA GLU A 75 7.97 -2.52 -18.48
C GLU A 75 8.57 -3.84 -17.95
N ASP A 76 7.96 -4.95 -18.40
CA ASP A 76 8.22 -6.29 -17.92
C ASP A 76 9.74 -6.59 -17.97
N GLY A 77 10.36 -6.68 -16.78
CA GLY A 77 11.69 -7.22 -16.62
C GLY A 77 12.86 -6.32 -16.99
N LYS A 78 12.62 -5.08 -17.41
CA LYS A 78 13.72 -4.15 -17.72
C LYS A 78 14.21 -3.44 -16.45
N ALA A 79 15.54 -3.36 -16.28
CA ALA A 79 16.12 -2.58 -15.20
C ALA A 79 15.73 -1.11 -15.31
N PRO A 80 15.43 -0.44 -14.18
CA PRO A 80 15.04 0.96 -14.21
C PRO A 80 16.16 1.85 -14.78
N SER A 81 15.80 2.73 -15.70
CA SER A 81 16.76 3.66 -16.32
C SER A 81 17.28 4.67 -15.29
N PRO A 82 18.57 5.01 -15.31
CA PRO A 82 19.11 6.07 -14.47
C PRO A 82 18.37 7.40 -14.68
N LYS A 83 18.03 8.07 -13.57
CA LYS A 83 17.27 9.33 -13.59
C LYS A 83 18.01 10.38 -12.77
N ARG A 84 18.30 11.55 -13.38
CA ARG A 84 18.79 12.72 -12.63
C ARG A 84 17.68 13.24 -11.74
N ILE A 85 17.94 13.32 -10.44
CA ILE A 85 16.96 13.76 -9.45
C ILE A 85 17.23 15.18 -8.93
N ALA A 86 18.49 15.59 -8.88
CA ALA A 86 18.89 16.94 -8.44
C ALA A 86 20.13 17.42 -9.17
N ALA A 87 20.30 18.74 -9.24
CA ALA A 87 21.57 19.34 -9.63
C ALA A 87 22.60 19.28 -8.48
N GLN A 88 22.08 19.30 -7.24
CA GLN A 88 22.87 19.33 -6.01
C GLN A 88 21.91 19.06 -4.85
N LEU A 89 22.40 18.53 -3.72
CA LEU A 89 21.70 18.41 -2.44
C LEU A 89 22.71 18.75 -1.32
N LEU A 90 22.41 19.75 -0.50
CA LEU A 90 23.32 20.20 0.56
C LEU A 90 23.18 19.33 1.82
N PRO A 91 24.20 19.26 2.69
CA PRO A 91 24.11 18.58 3.98
C PRO A 91 22.88 19.05 4.80
N GLY A 92 22.15 18.07 5.34
CA GLY A 92 20.91 18.29 6.08
C GLY A 92 19.66 18.50 5.24
N GLU A 93 19.78 18.52 3.91
CA GLU A 93 18.63 18.66 3.01
C GLU A 93 18.05 17.30 2.61
N SER A 94 16.81 17.33 2.13
CA SER A 94 16.13 16.20 1.54
C SER A 94 15.38 16.60 0.29
N LEU A 95 15.16 15.63 -0.60
CA LEU A 95 14.41 15.79 -1.84
C LEU A 95 13.43 14.63 -2.01
N ALA A 96 12.16 14.94 -2.19
CA ALA A 96 11.16 13.96 -2.63
C ALA A 96 11.18 13.86 -4.15
N PHE A 97 11.18 12.65 -4.68
CA PHE A 97 11.20 12.39 -6.13
C PHE A 97 10.41 11.12 -6.49
N ARG A 98 10.41 10.74 -7.76
CA ARG A 98 9.76 9.53 -8.27
C ARG A 98 10.80 8.64 -8.93
N TYR A 99 10.87 7.37 -8.47
CA TYR A 99 11.78 6.37 -9.03
C TYR A 99 11.46 4.97 -8.49
N PRO A 100 11.47 3.91 -9.32
CA PRO A 100 11.82 3.90 -10.74
C PRO A 100 10.75 4.48 -11.66
N GLY A 101 9.47 4.31 -11.34
CA GLY A 101 8.32 4.82 -12.11
C GLY A 101 7.74 6.12 -11.54
N ASP A 102 6.77 6.68 -12.26
CA ASP A 102 6.15 7.96 -11.86
C ASP A 102 5.23 7.82 -10.64
N GLU A 103 4.78 6.62 -10.32
CA GLU A 103 3.99 6.33 -9.11
C GLU A 103 4.86 6.00 -7.89
N ASP A 104 6.14 5.67 -8.10
CA ASP A 104 7.04 5.21 -7.04
C ASP A 104 7.63 6.39 -6.27
N ARG A 105 7.05 6.68 -5.11
CA ARG A 105 7.51 7.74 -4.23
C ARG A 105 8.85 7.38 -3.60
N ALA A 106 9.81 8.27 -3.69
CA ALA A 106 11.13 8.13 -3.12
C ALA A 106 11.58 9.42 -2.41
N VAL A 107 12.55 9.27 -1.51
CA VAL A 107 13.20 10.38 -0.81
C VAL A 107 14.71 10.20 -0.85
N ALA A 108 15.43 11.24 -1.19
CA ALA A 108 16.87 11.37 -1.01
C ALA A 108 17.14 12.26 0.21
N VAL A 109 18.13 11.90 1.00
CA VAL A 109 18.57 12.67 2.16
C VAL A 109 20.09 12.80 2.10
N ARG A 110 20.61 13.99 2.33
CA ARG A 110 22.01 14.19 2.61
C ARG A 110 22.18 14.50 4.09
N LEU A 111 22.83 13.60 4.80
CA LEU A 111 23.13 13.76 6.22
C LEU A 111 24.15 14.89 6.42
N ASP A 112 24.27 15.41 7.64
CA ASP A 112 25.17 16.53 7.96
C ASP A 112 26.66 16.18 7.73
N ASP A 113 27.02 14.90 7.78
CA ASP A 113 28.38 14.41 7.44
C ASP A 113 28.63 14.22 5.92
N GLY A 114 27.66 14.59 5.09
CA GLY A 114 27.73 14.48 3.64
C GLY A 114 27.28 13.13 3.08
N THR A 115 26.92 12.16 3.92
CA THR A 115 26.40 10.85 3.46
C THR A 115 25.11 11.05 2.66
N LEU A 116 25.06 10.50 1.45
CA LEU A 116 23.89 10.51 0.58
C LEU A 116 23.13 9.20 0.72
N ALA A 117 21.86 9.25 1.08
CA ALA A 117 21.00 8.09 1.24
C ALA A 117 19.69 8.25 0.47
N GLY A 118 19.20 7.18 -0.15
CA GLY A 118 17.95 7.15 -0.90
C GLY A 118 17.07 5.99 -0.47
N TYR A 119 15.77 6.26 -0.35
CA TYR A 119 14.79 5.25 0.09
C TYR A 119 13.47 5.40 -0.64
N SER A 120 12.72 4.31 -0.71
CA SER A 120 11.29 4.39 -0.96
C SER A 120 10.63 5.23 0.12
N ALA A 121 9.83 6.22 -0.27
CA ALA A 121 9.05 7.03 0.66
C ALA A 121 7.69 6.39 0.99
N VAL A 122 7.61 5.06 0.93
CA VAL A 122 6.41 4.26 1.21
C VAL A 122 6.67 3.42 2.44
N CYS A 123 5.92 3.69 3.51
CA CYS A 123 6.04 2.98 4.78
C CYS A 123 5.70 1.49 4.61
N THR A 124 6.57 0.63 5.12
CA THR A 124 6.42 -0.82 5.02
C THR A 124 5.31 -1.41 5.91
N HIS A 125 4.67 -0.58 6.74
CA HIS A 125 3.48 -0.98 7.52
C HIS A 125 2.22 -0.98 6.64
N LEU A 126 1.70 0.18 6.25
CA LEU A 126 0.45 0.34 5.49
C LEU A 126 0.57 1.40 4.38
N ALA A 127 1.72 1.45 3.73
CA ALA A 127 1.98 2.29 2.55
C ALA A 127 1.74 3.82 2.72
N CYS A 128 1.70 4.34 3.96
CA CYS A 128 1.69 5.78 4.21
C CYS A 128 2.98 6.45 3.72
N ALA A 129 2.95 7.76 3.54
CA ALA A 129 4.15 8.51 3.19
C ALA A 129 5.15 8.55 4.34
N VAL A 130 6.43 8.32 4.02
CA VAL A 130 7.56 8.52 4.92
C VAL A 130 8.17 9.90 4.62
N LEU A 131 8.43 10.66 5.67
CA LEU A 131 8.93 12.02 5.61
C LEU A 131 10.29 12.13 6.29
N TRP A 132 11.18 12.95 5.73
CA TRP A 132 12.41 13.33 6.40
C TRP A 132 12.14 14.33 7.52
N ARG A 133 12.67 14.08 8.70
CA ARG A 133 12.56 14.93 9.89
C ARG A 133 13.95 15.17 10.47
N LYS A 134 14.58 16.27 10.04
CA LYS A 134 15.89 16.70 10.53
C LYS A 134 15.91 17.02 12.01
N ASP A 135 14.76 17.48 12.54
CA ASP A 135 14.54 17.90 13.93
C ASP A 135 14.35 16.72 14.90
N ARG A 136 14.42 15.48 14.43
CA ARG A 136 14.22 14.27 15.25
C ARG A 136 15.48 13.41 15.27
N GLY A 137 15.70 12.72 16.42
CA GLY A 137 16.91 11.91 16.60
C GLY A 137 18.19 12.75 16.65
N THR A 138 19.34 12.11 16.53
CA THR A 138 20.65 12.77 16.54
C THR A 138 21.15 13.19 15.16
N GLU A 139 20.73 12.48 14.13
CA GLU A 139 21.13 12.72 12.72
C GLU A 139 19.90 12.94 11.80
N GLY A 140 18.71 13.18 12.39
CA GLY A 140 17.45 13.16 11.68
C GLY A 140 16.85 11.76 11.56
N GLU A 141 15.59 11.66 11.22
CA GLU A 141 14.84 10.40 11.10
C GLU A 141 13.96 10.40 9.85
N LEU A 142 13.75 9.23 9.29
CA LEU A 142 12.69 8.97 8.32
C LEU A 142 11.44 8.55 9.10
N TYR A 143 10.41 9.38 9.09
CA TYR A 143 9.22 9.26 9.95
C TYR A 143 7.94 9.06 9.17
N CYS A 144 7.14 8.09 9.60
CA CYS A 144 5.80 7.84 9.08
C CYS A 144 4.74 8.30 10.10
N PRO A 145 3.98 9.37 9.81
CA PRO A 145 3.05 9.96 10.79
C PRO A 145 1.79 9.14 11.06
N CYS A 146 1.46 8.16 10.20
CA CYS A 146 0.22 7.41 10.34
C CYS A 146 0.18 6.55 11.61
N HIS A 147 1.28 5.87 11.92
CA HIS A 147 1.37 4.98 13.09
C HIS A 147 2.74 5.10 13.78
N GLU A 148 3.36 6.26 13.65
CA GLU A 148 4.63 6.60 14.31
C GLU A 148 5.79 5.64 13.99
N GLY A 149 5.80 5.11 12.75
CA GLY A 149 6.92 4.32 12.26
C GLY A 149 8.17 5.19 12.10
N VAL A 150 9.30 4.75 12.63
CA VAL A 150 10.58 5.46 12.55
C VAL A 150 11.61 4.56 11.91
N PHE A 151 12.38 5.15 10.98
CA PHE A 151 13.45 4.46 10.30
C PHE A 151 14.75 5.29 10.42
N ASP A 152 15.84 4.60 10.62
CA ASP A 152 17.18 5.19 10.62
C ASP A 152 17.51 5.81 9.26
N ALA A 153 17.99 7.04 9.27
CA ALA A 153 18.23 7.79 8.05
C ALA A 153 19.43 7.29 7.24
N ARG A 154 20.38 6.58 7.87
CA ARG A 154 21.60 6.07 7.25
C ARG A 154 21.40 4.68 6.67
N THR A 155 20.67 3.82 7.38
CA THR A 155 20.53 2.41 7.02
C THR A 155 19.16 2.09 6.40
N GLY A 156 18.12 2.88 6.72
CA GLY A 156 16.72 2.61 6.37
C GLY A 156 16.05 1.57 7.27
N GLU A 157 16.74 1.06 8.28
CA GLU A 157 16.21 0.05 9.19
C GLU A 157 15.18 0.63 10.16
N VAL A 158 14.25 -0.20 10.63
CA VAL A 158 13.23 0.22 11.60
C VAL A 158 13.89 0.46 12.96
N THR A 159 13.66 1.63 13.54
CA THR A 159 14.13 1.99 14.88
C THR A 159 12.98 2.09 15.89
N ALA A 160 11.74 2.35 15.42
CA ALA A 160 10.56 2.36 16.27
C ALA A 160 9.26 2.19 15.47
N GLY A 161 8.17 1.81 16.18
CA GLY A 161 6.83 1.68 15.63
C GLY A 161 6.54 0.33 14.99
N PRO A 162 5.38 0.18 14.32
CA PRO A 162 4.88 -1.08 13.80
C PRO A 162 5.44 -1.55 12.44
N PRO A 163 6.28 -0.82 11.67
CA PRO A 163 6.78 -1.33 10.40
C PRO A 163 7.51 -2.66 10.59
N PRO A 164 7.20 -3.70 9.77
CA PRO A 164 7.77 -5.04 9.96
C PRO A 164 9.18 -5.19 9.38
N ARG A 165 9.65 -4.23 8.58
CA ARG A 165 10.96 -4.27 7.90
C ARG A 165 11.41 -2.87 7.50
N GLY A 166 12.72 -2.72 7.25
CA GLY A 166 13.31 -1.47 6.76
C GLY A 166 12.76 -1.01 5.41
N LEU A 167 13.06 0.22 5.04
CA LEU A 167 12.68 0.78 3.75
C LEU A 167 13.54 0.18 2.62
N PRO A 168 12.95 -0.15 1.46
CA PRO A 168 13.71 -0.41 0.25
C PRO A 168 14.60 0.78 -0.09
N LYS A 169 15.85 0.52 -0.47
CA LYS A 169 16.77 1.59 -0.86
C LYS A 169 16.60 1.97 -2.32
N VAL A 170 16.73 3.26 -2.60
CA VAL A 170 17.01 3.78 -3.94
C VAL A 170 18.51 4.07 -4.00
N VAL A 171 19.20 3.39 -4.89
CA VAL A 171 20.64 3.57 -5.07
C VAL A 171 20.90 4.90 -5.75
N LEU A 172 21.60 5.78 -5.04
CA LEU A 172 21.96 7.10 -5.51
C LEU A 172 23.45 7.16 -5.81
N THR A 173 23.81 7.95 -6.81
CA THR A 173 25.20 8.32 -7.11
C THR A 173 25.30 9.82 -7.33
N GLU A 174 26.40 10.41 -6.91
CA GLU A 174 26.75 11.79 -7.19
C GLU A 174 27.87 11.82 -8.23
N LEU A 175 27.70 12.62 -9.27
CA LEU A 175 28.71 12.80 -10.30
C LEU A 175 29.64 13.98 -9.94
N GLU A 176 30.74 14.10 -10.68
CA GLU A 176 31.77 15.15 -10.46
C GLU A 176 31.21 16.58 -10.56
N ASP A 177 30.12 16.78 -11.30
CA ASP A 177 29.43 18.06 -11.43
C ASP A 177 28.46 18.34 -10.25
N GLY A 178 28.44 17.47 -9.23
CA GLY A 178 27.54 17.55 -8.08
C GLY A 178 26.12 17.04 -8.32
N SER A 179 25.80 16.66 -9.57
CA SER A 179 24.47 16.16 -9.90
C SER A 179 24.22 14.78 -9.28
N ILE A 180 22.98 14.57 -8.77
CA ILE A 180 22.57 13.36 -8.10
C ILE A 180 21.64 12.56 -9.02
N TRP A 181 21.95 11.29 -9.14
CA TRP A 181 21.22 10.35 -9.99
C TRP A 181 20.71 9.14 -9.18
N ALA A 182 19.49 8.74 -9.43
CA ALA A 182 18.95 7.45 -9.02
C ALA A 182 19.28 6.42 -10.10
N VAL A 183 19.96 5.33 -9.72
CA VAL A 183 20.51 4.34 -10.66
C VAL A 183 19.98 2.93 -10.45
N GLY A 184 19.26 2.68 -9.35
CA GLY A 184 18.73 1.36 -9.05
C GLY A 184 17.91 1.34 -7.76
N THR A 185 17.32 0.18 -7.48
CA THR A 185 16.53 -0.05 -6.25
C THR A 185 16.93 -1.38 -5.61
N THR A 186 16.79 -1.47 -4.29
CA THR A 186 16.87 -2.73 -3.56
C THR A 186 15.51 -3.10 -2.96
N ARG A 187 15.33 -4.35 -2.57
CA ARG A 187 14.23 -4.77 -1.69
C ARG A 187 14.64 -4.53 -0.24
N SER A 188 13.66 -4.51 0.67
CA SER A 188 13.96 -4.47 2.11
C SER A 188 14.84 -5.65 2.52
N GLY A 189 15.95 -5.35 3.21
CA GLY A 189 16.93 -6.36 3.63
C GLY A 189 17.89 -6.84 2.54
N GLU A 190 17.76 -6.37 1.29
CA GLU A 190 18.67 -6.66 0.19
C GLU A 190 19.86 -5.67 0.22
N SER A 191 21.08 -6.15 0.03
CA SER A 191 22.23 -5.26 -0.13
C SER A 191 22.16 -4.49 -1.46
N VAL A 192 22.89 -3.38 -1.56
CA VAL A 192 22.98 -2.59 -2.80
C VAL A 192 23.50 -3.44 -3.95
N GLU A 193 24.55 -4.24 -3.69
CA GLU A 193 25.14 -5.15 -4.67
C GLU A 193 24.13 -6.18 -5.17
N GLN A 194 23.41 -6.84 -4.26
CA GLN A 194 22.37 -7.80 -4.61
C GLN A 194 21.25 -7.15 -5.45
N GLY A 195 20.80 -5.94 -5.08
CA GLY A 195 19.77 -5.20 -5.80
C GLY A 195 20.20 -4.82 -7.22
N LEU A 196 21.42 -4.32 -7.38
CA LEU A 196 21.99 -3.99 -8.67
C LEU A 196 22.24 -5.23 -9.53
N CYS A 197 22.76 -6.31 -8.95
CA CYS A 197 22.93 -7.57 -9.63
C CYS A 197 21.61 -8.17 -10.13
N ARG A 198 20.56 -8.10 -9.31
CA ARG A 198 19.21 -8.56 -9.69
C ARG A 198 18.69 -7.76 -10.90
N GLN A 199 18.83 -6.44 -10.87
CA GLN A 199 18.39 -5.57 -11.97
C GLN A 199 19.20 -5.82 -13.23
N LEU A 200 20.52 -5.91 -13.10
CA LEU A 200 21.41 -6.22 -14.22
C LEU A 200 21.12 -7.59 -14.83
N GLY A 201 20.82 -8.59 -13.98
CA GLY A 201 20.43 -9.92 -14.43
C GLY A 201 19.12 -9.96 -15.23
N GLN A 202 18.23 -9.01 -14.98
CA GLN A 202 16.98 -8.85 -15.75
C GLN A 202 17.23 -8.18 -17.12
N ASP A 203 18.06 -7.14 -17.15
CA ASP A 203 18.33 -6.35 -18.37
C ASP A 203 19.44 -6.93 -19.22
N ARG A 204 20.53 -7.36 -18.60
CA ARG A 204 21.77 -7.83 -19.25
C ARG A 204 22.34 -9.06 -18.56
N PRO A 205 21.68 -10.23 -18.68
CA PRO A 205 22.13 -11.46 -18.01
C PRO A 205 23.57 -11.87 -18.41
N ASP A 206 23.96 -11.62 -19.67
CA ASP A 206 25.31 -11.84 -20.17
C ASP A 206 26.37 -11.03 -19.40
N LEU A 207 26.05 -9.80 -19.05
CA LEU A 207 26.95 -8.92 -18.30
C LEU A 207 26.96 -9.29 -16.82
N ALA A 208 25.79 -9.59 -16.24
CA ALA A 208 25.68 -9.98 -14.84
C ALA A 208 26.50 -11.26 -14.53
N GLU A 209 26.48 -12.23 -15.44
CA GLU A 209 27.32 -13.44 -15.32
C GLU A 209 28.82 -13.11 -15.42
N ARG A 210 29.21 -12.26 -16.36
CA ARG A 210 30.63 -11.86 -16.55
C ARG A 210 31.22 -11.14 -15.36
N ILE A 211 30.44 -10.34 -14.63
CA ILE A 211 30.92 -9.62 -13.44
C ILE A 211 30.68 -10.41 -12.14
N GLY A 212 30.22 -11.66 -12.23
CA GLY A 212 30.09 -12.56 -11.08
C GLY A 212 28.88 -12.27 -10.18
N CYS A 213 27.77 -11.72 -10.73
CA CYS A 213 26.55 -11.54 -9.97
C CYS A 213 25.99 -12.89 -9.49
N PRO A 214 25.72 -13.06 -8.19
CA PRO A 214 25.16 -14.31 -7.67
C PRO A 214 23.74 -14.54 -8.22
N GLY A 215 23.45 -15.77 -8.65
CA GLY A 215 22.09 -16.18 -9.07
C GLY A 215 21.76 -16.01 -10.55
N THR A 216 22.70 -15.59 -11.42
CA THR A 216 22.49 -15.53 -12.89
C THR A 216 22.81 -16.84 -13.61
N GLY A 217 23.44 -17.81 -12.94
CA GLY A 217 23.59 -19.19 -13.42
C GLY A 217 22.39 -20.04 -13.02
N GLY A 218 21.62 -20.54 -13.98
CA GLY A 218 20.34 -21.22 -13.87
C GLY A 218 20.17 -22.14 -12.66
N GLY A 219 19.12 -21.89 -11.90
CA GLY A 219 18.68 -22.72 -10.78
C GLY A 219 18.58 -21.93 -9.48
N ALA A 220 17.42 -21.33 -9.23
CA ALA A 220 17.13 -20.74 -7.94
C ALA A 220 17.02 -21.82 -6.86
N GLU A 221 18.12 -22.07 -6.16
CA GLU A 221 18.07 -22.71 -4.86
C GLU A 221 17.53 -21.66 -3.87
N ALA A 222 16.34 -21.91 -3.34
CA ALA A 222 15.77 -21.07 -2.29
C ALA A 222 16.73 -21.05 -1.08
N PRO A 223 16.93 -19.91 -0.39
CA PRO A 223 17.74 -19.88 0.81
C PRO A 223 17.19 -20.88 1.83
N PRO A 224 18.06 -21.62 2.55
CA PRO A 224 17.59 -22.57 3.56
C PRO A 224 16.75 -21.83 4.60
N GLY A 225 15.53 -22.28 4.78
CA GLY A 225 14.64 -21.77 5.82
C GLY A 225 15.29 -21.89 7.20
N PRO A 226 14.88 -21.05 8.17
CA PRO A 226 15.43 -21.11 9.53
C PRO A 226 15.24 -22.53 10.09
N PRO A 227 16.21 -23.02 10.87
CA PRO A 227 16.12 -24.37 11.43
C PRO A 227 14.86 -24.49 12.27
N SER A 228 14.03 -25.48 11.96
CA SER A 228 12.85 -25.81 12.76
C SER A 228 13.30 -26.19 14.15
N SER A 229 12.88 -25.41 15.15
CA SER A 229 13.10 -25.73 16.57
C SER A 229 12.43 -27.07 16.87
N GLY A 230 13.23 -28.13 16.90
CA GLY A 230 12.79 -29.46 17.33
C GLY A 230 12.27 -29.40 18.76
N ALA A 231 11.05 -29.84 18.94
CA ALA A 231 10.41 -30.01 20.22
C ALA A 231 11.29 -30.92 21.12
N ALA A 232 11.74 -30.39 22.24
CA ALA A 232 12.40 -31.15 23.27
C ALA A 232 11.39 -32.16 23.86
N ALA A 233 11.64 -33.44 23.64
CA ALA A 233 10.93 -34.55 24.27
C ALA A 233 11.31 -34.56 25.76
N THR A 234 10.35 -34.31 26.64
CA THR A 234 10.45 -34.51 28.07
C THR A 234 10.54 -36.02 28.39
N GLY A 235 11.74 -36.49 28.65
CA GLY A 235 11.96 -37.82 29.20
C GLY A 235 11.64 -37.86 30.68
N SER A 236 10.58 -38.59 31.06
CA SER A 236 10.22 -38.94 32.45
C SER A 236 11.25 -39.91 32.99
N ALA A 237 12.02 -39.50 34.00
CA ALA A 237 12.90 -40.37 34.76
C ALA A 237 12.12 -40.97 35.94
N THR A 238 11.83 -42.27 35.86
CA THR A 238 11.26 -43.07 36.94
C THR A 238 12.37 -43.41 37.95
N ALA A 239 12.31 -42.87 39.13
CA ALA A 239 13.15 -43.25 40.25
C ALA A 239 12.71 -44.63 40.81
N ARG A 240 13.58 -45.64 40.75
CA ARG A 240 13.46 -46.87 41.57
C ARG A 240 14.32 -46.71 42.83
N ARG A 241 13.64 -46.90 43.97
CA ARG A 241 14.25 -47.12 45.27
C ARG A 241 14.78 -48.55 45.35
N SER A 242 15.94 -48.74 45.91
CA SER A 242 16.37 -49.84 46.77
C SER A 242 17.45 -49.31 47.72
#